data_71c0b3bc625b03ca3d48ed658788403f
#
_entry.id   71c0b3bc625b03ca3d48ed658788403f
#
_cell.length_a   1.000
_cell.length_b   1.000
_cell.length_c   1.000
_cell.angle_alpha   90.00
_cell.angle_beta   90.00
_cell.angle_gamma   90.00
#
_symmetry.space_group_name_H-M   'P 1'
#
loop_
_entity.id
_entity.type
_entity.pdbx_description
1 polymer ?
#
loop_
_entity_poly.entity_id
_entity_poly.type
_entity_poly.pdbx_seq_one_letter_code
_entity_poly.pdbx_strand_id
1 'polypeptide(L)'
;FDPDLRIVLGQFLPMIAGSILMGSTELVDKGMAATLAPGSVAALNYGNKIIAAVLTLATTAIGTAVLPYFTRMVSEMDWKNIRSILKSYLSLIFAVGILTAIVIYLFSDSIVNIILQRGSFTAEDTTVVSAVQAYFAFQIPFYIGGIVVVRLISALRANHILMWGAAINLVVNIGFNILFIHYLGLKGIALSTSFVYLISFLFLVYFANRIIIQEERM
;
A
#
# COMPACT_ATOMS: atom_id res chain seq x y z
N PHE A 1 7.16 24.22 27.86
CA PHE A 1 7.35 23.42 26.63
C PHE A 1 7.62 24.38 25.49
N ASP A 2 8.74 24.20 24.80
CA ASP A 2 9.16 24.96 23.65
C ASP A 2 8.07 24.86 22.54
N PRO A 3 7.62 25.99 21.94
CA PRO A 3 6.65 25.99 20.86
C PRO A 3 7.06 25.10 19.70
N ASP A 4 8.34 25.05 19.37
CA ASP A 4 8.88 24.22 18.27
C ASP A 4 8.76 22.73 18.60
N LEU A 5 8.98 22.33 19.86
CA LEU A 5 8.79 20.95 20.31
C LEU A 5 7.33 20.51 20.19
N ARG A 6 6.38 21.39 20.45
CA ARG A 6 4.94 21.10 20.31
C ARG A 6 4.56 20.85 18.84
N ILE A 7 5.12 21.63 17.92
CA ILE A 7 4.90 21.45 16.49
C ILE A 7 5.48 20.12 16.03
N VAL A 8 6.70 19.79 16.44
CA VAL A 8 7.36 18.52 16.10
C VAL A 8 6.57 17.33 16.63
N LEU A 9 6.19 17.34 17.90
CA LEU A 9 5.41 16.27 18.52
C LEU A 9 4.03 16.12 17.86
N GLY A 10 3.39 17.21 17.47
CA GLY A 10 2.11 17.22 16.77
C GLY A 10 2.15 16.54 15.40
N GLN A 11 3.32 16.51 14.74
CA GLN A 11 3.52 15.78 13.47
C GLN A 11 4.04 14.36 13.68
N PHE A 12 4.89 14.16 14.69
CA PHE A 12 5.59 12.90 14.91
C PHE A 12 4.70 11.83 15.56
N LEU A 13 3.89 12.20 16.55
CA LEU A 13 2.97 11.25 17.21
C LEU A 13 1.96 10.60 16.24
N PRO A 14 1.27 11.33 15.34
CA PRO A 14 0.40 10.72 14.35
C PRO A 14 1.15 9.76 13.39
N MET A 15 2.40 10.07 13.05
CA MET A 15 3.21 9.19 12.20
C MET A 15 3.54 7.88 12.91
N ILE A 16 3.94 7.92 14.18
CA ILE A 16 4.20 6.71 14.98
C ILE A 16 2.91 5.88 15.11
N ALA A 17 1.80 6.50 15.51
CA ALA A 17 0.53 5.82 15.64
C ALA A 17 0.08 5.19 14.31
N GLY A 18 0.22 5.90 13.20
CA GLY A 18 -0.04 5.40 11.85
C GLY A 18 0.82 4.20 11.49
N SER A 19 2.12 4.22 11.82
CA SER A 19 3.03 3.11 11.55
C SER A 19 2.69 1.86 12.36
N ILE A 20 2.31 2.02 13.64
CA ILE A 20 1.85 0.90 14.48
C ILE A 20 0.56 0.30 13.91
N LEU A 21 -0.41 1.13 13.51
CA LEU A 21 -1.66 0.67 12.92
C LEU A 21 -1.43 -0.07 11.59
N MET A 22 -0.54 0.43 10.74
CA MET A 22 -0.18 -0.24 9.49
C MET A 22 0.52 -1.59 9.74
N GLY A 23 1.43 -1.67 10.70
CA GLY A 23 2.04 -2.94 11.10
C GLY A 23 1.04 -3.95 11.67
N SER A 24 -0.03 -3.46 12.31
CA SER A 24 -1.08 -4.30 12.85
C SER A 24 -1.91 -5.03 11.77
N THR A 25 -2.06 -4.47 10.58
CA THR A 25 -2.75 -5.16 9.47
C THR A 25 -2.03 -6.44 9.06
N GLU A 26 -0.70 -6.41 8.98
CA GLU A 26 0.09 -7.62 8.68
C GLU A 26 -0.03 -8.68 9.77
N LEU A 27 -0.08 -8.26 11.05
CA LEU A 27 -0.30 -9.19 12.17
C LEU A 27 -1.70 -9.82 12.11
N VAL A 28 -2.73 -9.06 11.75
CA VAL A 28 -4.08 -9.58 11.54
C VAL A 28 -4.10 -10.59 10.40
N ASP A 29 -3.51 -10.27 9.25
CA ASP A 29 -3.45 -11.15 8.09
C ASP A 29 -2.78 -12.50 8.46
N LYS A 30 -1.63 -12.46 9.13
CA LYS A 30 -0.92 -13.67 9.59
C LYS A 30 -1.70 -14.43 10.66
N GLY A 31 -2.32 -13.73 11.60
CA GLY A 31 -3.18 -14.33 12.62
C GLY A 31 -4.36 -15.08 12.01
N MET A 32 -5.03 -14.46 11.02
CA MET A 32 -6.15 -15.10 10.32
C MET A 32 -5.68 -16.25 9.41
N ALA A 33 -4.53 -16.11 8.74
CA ALA A 33 -3.94 -17.20 7.97
C ALA A 33 -3.58 -18.41 8.86
N ALA A 34 -3.15 -18.18 10.10
CA ALA A 34 -2.83 -19.24 11.06
C ALA A 34 -4.05 -20.06 11.49
N THR A 35 -5.26 -19.54 11.35
CA THR A 35 -6.51 -20.29 11.63
C THR A 35 -6.95 -21.19 10.48
N LEU A 36 -6.28 -21.11 9.33
CA LEU A 36 -6.52 -21.96 8.16
C LEU A 36 -5.68 -23.25 8.22
N ALA A 37 -5.48 -23.88 7.05
CA ALA A 37 -4.69 -25.10 6.96
C ALA A 37 -3.23 -24.88 7.39
N PRO A 38 -2.55 -25.91 7.91
CA PRO A 38 -1.11 -25.87 8.18
C PRO A 38 -0.33 -25.38 6.94
N GLY A 39 0.68 -24.51 7.14
CA GLY A 39 1.46 -23.92 6.06
C GLY A 39 0.86 -22.63 5.45
N SER A 40 -0.39 -22.25 5.77
CA SER A 40 -1.03 -21.07 5.21
C SER A 40 -0.25 -19.77 5.46
N VAL A 41 0.32 -19.59 6.65
CA VAL A 41 1.16 -18.40 6.96
C VAL A 41 2.41 -18.37 6.11
N ALA A 42 3.04 -19.52 5.87
CA ALA A 42 4.22 -19.61 5.00
C ALA A 42 3.84 -19.29 3.55
N ALA A 43 2.75 -19.87 3.04
CA ALA A 43 2.25 -19.63 1.69
C ALA A 43 1.88 -18.15 1.48
N LEU A 44 1.25 -17.50 2.48
CA LEU A 44 0.96 -16.06 2.43
C LEU A 44 2.24 -15.23 2.34
N ASN A 45 3.24 -15.54 3.16
CA ASN A 45 4.53 -14.83 3.16
C ASN A 45 5.28 -15.03 1.83
N TYR A 46 5.34 -16.26 1.30
CA TYR A 46 6.00 -16.53 0.02
C TYR A 46 5.27 -15.86 -1.14
N GLY A 47 3.94 -15.91 -1.18
CA GLY A 47 3.13 -15.25 -2.21
C GLY A 47 3.30 -13.74 -2.23
N ASN A 48 3.49 -13.10 -1.05
CA ASN A 48 3.75 -11.67 -0.98
C ASN A 48 5.20 -11.28 -1.28
N LYS A 49 6.17 -12.21 -1.18
CA LYS A 49 7.60 -11.89 -1.23
C LYS A 49 8.05 -11.22 -2.53
N ILE A 50 7.57 -11.71 -3.65
CA ILE A 50 7.90 -11.17 -4.98
C ILE A 50 7.21 -9.82 -5.18
N ILE A 51 5.96 -9.71 -4.76
CA ILE A 51 5.20 -8.45 -4.79
C ILE A 51 5.91 -7.39 -3.93
N ALA A 52 6.31 -7.75 -2.71
CA ALA A 52 7.04 -6.86 -1.80
C ALA A 52 8.37 -6.37 -2.41
N ALA A 53 9.08 -7.21 -3.14
CA ALA A 53 10.30 -6.79 -3.85
C ALA A 53 10.01 -5.74 -4.92
N VAL A 54 8.98 -5.94 -5.74
CA VAL A 54 8.52 -4.95 -6.74
C VAL A 54 8.11 -3.64 -6.07
N LEU A 55 7.33 -3.71 -4.99
CA LEU A 55 6.89 -2.54 -4.24
C LEU A 55 8.08 -1.80 -3.60
N THR A 56 9.04 -2.50 -3.03
CA THR A 56 10.22 -1.90 -2.40
C THR A 56 11.06 -1.13 -3.41
N LEU A 57 11.30 -1.69 -4.60
CA LEU A 57 12.02 -1.00 -5.68
C LEU A 57 11.30 0.28 -6.11
N ALA A 58 9.99 0.20 -6.35
CA ALA A 58 9.19 1.35 -6.74
C ALA A 58 9.14 2.44 -5.64
N THR A 59 8.98 2.03 -4.37
CA THR A 59 8.87 2.97 -3.25
C THR A 59 10.18 3.66 -2.94
N THR A 60 11.31 2.98 -3.07
CA THR A 60 12.63 3.58 -2.88
C THR A 60 12.91 4.63 -3.95
N ALA A 61 12.62 4.32 -5.22
CA ALA A 61 12.81 5.26 -6.33
C ALA A 61 11.91 6.51 -6.19
N ILE A 62 10.64 6.32 -5.84
CA ILE A 62 9.66 7.41 -5.71
C ILE A 62 9.90 8.20 -4.42
N GLY A 63 10.15 7.51 -3.31
CA GLY A 63 10.22 8.10 -1.97
C GLY A 63 11.32 9.14 -1.81
N THR A 64 12.46 8.95 -2.46
CA THR A 64 13.61 9.87 -2.40
C THR A 64 13.44 11.10 -3.29
N ALA A 65 12.79 10.97 -4.44
CA ALA A 65 12.67 12.04 -5.42
C ALA A 65 11.44 12.93 -5.19
N VAL A 66 10.32 12.36 -4.79
CA VAL A 66 9.01 13.03 -4.84
C VAL A 66 8.79 13.99 -3.66
N LEU A 67 9.23 13.64 -2.45
CA LEU A 67 8.98 14.47 -1.27
C LEU A 67 9.63 15.88 -1.34
N PRO A 68 10.94 16.03 -1.68
CA PRO A 68 11.55 17.36 -1.80
C PRO A 68 10.88 18.22 -2.86
N TYR A 69 10.43 17.58 -3.95
CA TYR A 69 9.77 18.24 -5.06
C TYR A 69 8.40 18.82 -4.64
N PHE A 70 7.57 18.04 -3.97
CA PHE A 70 6.29 18.53 -3.43
C PHE A 70 6.49 19.59 -2.35
N THR A 71 7.46 19.40 -1.44
CA THR A 71 7.74 20.38 -0.39
C THR A 71 8.08 21.75 -0.98
N ARG A 72 8.89 21.77 -2.04
CA ARG A 72 9.23 23.01 -2.76
C ARG A 72 8.00 23.66 -3.36
N MET A 73 7.19 22.93 -4.14
CA MET A 73 5.98 23.48 -4.76
C MET A 73 4.95 23.97 -3.73
N VAL A 74 4.81 23.27 -2.61
CA VAL A 74 3.95 23.72 -1.49
C VAL A 74 4.47 25.03 -0.91
N SER A 75 5.79 25.19 -0.72
CA SER A 75 6.39 26.45 -0.24
C SER A 75 6.24 27.60 -1.23
N GLU A 76 6.18 27.32 -2.52
CA GLU A 76 5.96 28.30 -3.61
C GLU A 76 4.46 28.55 -3.85
N MET A 77 3.54 27.88 -3.13
CA MET A 77 2.08 27.94 -3.28
C MET A 77 1.59 27.64 -4.71
N ASP A 78 2.32 26.78 -5.43
CA ASP A 78 2.02 26.46 -6.83
C ASP A 78 1.02 25.29 -6.95
N TRP A 79 -0.20 25.53 -6.48
CA TRP A 79 -1.26 24.52 -6.38
C TRP A 79 -1.65 23.94 -7.74
N LYS A 80 -1.61 24.74 -8.80
CA LYS A 80 -1.95 24.32 -10.16
C LYS A 80 -0.95 23.28 -10.68
N ASN A 81 0.35 23.52 -10.47
CA ASN A 81 1.38 22.58 -10.87
C ASN A 81 1.37 21.32 -10.00
N ILE A 82 1.13 21.43 -8.69
CA ILE A 82 0.97 20.27 -7.79
C ILE A 82 -0.11 19.34 -8.35
N ARG A 83 -1.28 19.86 -8.71
CA ARG A 83 -2.38 19.05 -9.24
C ARG A 83 -2.04 18.40 -10.58
N SER A 84 -1.43 19.16 -11.49
CA SER A 84 -1.03 18.68 -12.83
C SER A 84 0.00 17.55 -12.73
N ILE A 85 1.01 17.73 -11.89
CA ILE A 85 2.09 16.78 -11.69
C ILE A 85 1.59 15.53 -10.95
N LEU A 86 0.77 15.70 -9.90
CA LEU A 86 0.14 14.57 -9.22
C LEU A 86 -0.66 13.71 -10.21
N LYS A 87 -1.49 14.34 -11.04
CA LYS A 87 -2.28 13.63 -12.07
C LYS A 87 -1.38 12.89 -13.07
N SER A 88 -0.31 13.52 -13.54
CA SER A 88 0.64 12.93 -14.49
C SER A 88 1.36 11.73 -13.88
N TYR A 89 1.87 11.85 -12.64
CA TYR A 89 2.52 10.74 -11.95
C TYR A 89 1.57 9.59 -11.66
N LEU A 90 0.36 9.88 -11.18
CA LEU A 90 -0.64 8.84 -10.94
C LEU A 90 -1.02 8.13 -12.23
N SER A 91 -1.23 8.87 -13.34
CA SER A 91 -1.53 8.26 -14.64
C SER A 91 -0.44 7.29 -15.10
N LEU A 92 0.84 7.68 -14.99
CA LEU A 92 1.96 6.83 -15.34
C LEU A 92 2.05 5.61 -14.41
N ILE A 93 1.93 5.82 -13.10
CA ILE A 93 1.99 4.75 -12.09
C ILE A 93 0.87 3.74 -12.31
N PHE A 94 -0.35 4.20 -12.60
CA PHE A 94 -1.46 3.30 -12.87
C PHE A 94 -1.26 2.54 -14.18
N ALA A 95 -0.78 3.18 -15.25
CA ALA A 95 -0.50 2.50 -16.52
C ALA A 95 0.54 1.39 -16.34
N VAL A 96 1.68 1.70 -15.73
CA VAL A 96 2.77 0.73 -15.48
C VAL A 96 2.37 -0.29 -14.40
N GLY A 97 1.75 0.16 -13.32
CA GLY A 97 1.34 -0.71 -12.20
C GLY A 97 0.26 -1.72 -12.59
N ILE A 98 -0.73 -1.32 -13.38
CA ILE A 98 -1.75 -2.24 -13.90
C ILE A 98 -1.12 -3.25 -14.85
N LEU A 99 -0.25 -2.81 -15.77
CA LEU A 99 0.46 -3.72 -16.66
C LEU A 99 1.30 -4.74 -15.87
N THR A 100 2.04 -4.28 -14.86
CA THR A 100 2.83 -5.14 -13.98
C THR A 100 1.93 -6.14 -13.22
N ALA A 101 0.80 -5.68 -12.69
CA ALA A 101 -0.15 -6.53 -11.98
C ALA A 101 -0.73 -7.60 -12.90
N ILE A 102 -1.10 -7.26 -14.15
CA ILE A 102 -1.60 -8.21 -15.14
C ILE A 102 -0.53 -9.26 -15.49
N VAL A 103 0.72 -8.83 -15.73
CA VAL A 103 1.82 -9.75 -16.03
C VAL A 103 2.05 -10.71 -14.87
N ILE A 104 2.13 -10.21 -13.64
CA ILE A 104 2.32 -11.07 -12.47
C ILE A 104 1.12 -11.99 -12.28
N TYR A 105 -0.11 -11.52 -12.45
CA TYR A 105 -1.32 -12.34 -12.33
C TYR A 105 -1.32 -13.50 -13.33
N LEU A 106 -1.03 -13.23 -14.61
CA LEU A 106 -1.05 -14.24 -15.68
C LEU A 106 0.11 -15.23 -15.57
N PHE A 107 1.28 -14.78 -15.15
CA PHE A 107 2.49 -15.60 -15.07
C PHE A 107 2.87 -16.04 -13.66
N SER A 108 1.97 -15.87 -12.69
CA SER A 108 2.24 -16.15 -11.26
C SER A 108 2.78 -17.57 -11.04
N ASP A 109 2.18 -18.58 -11.68
CA ASP A 109 2.61 -19.97 -11.55
C ASP A 109 4.04 -20.16 -12.07
N SER A 110 4.34 -19.66 -13.27
CA SER A 110 5.68 -19.73 -13.85
C SER A 110 6.72 -18.98 -12.99
N ILE A 111 6.35 -17.81 -12.47
CA ILE A 111 7.24 -17.00 -11.62
C ILE A 111 7.58 -17.76 -10.33
N VAL A 112 6.57 -18.29 -9.64
CA VAL A 112 6.76 -19.04 -8.39
C VAL A 112 7.54 -20.32 -8.65
N ASN A 113 7.22 -21.05 -9.73
CA ASN A 113 7.92 -22.25 -10.13
C ASN A 113 9.43 -21.98 -10.31
N ILE A 114 9.80 -21.01 -11.14
CA ILE A 114 11.20 -20.69 -11.46
C ILE A 114 11.96 -20.19 -10.22
N ILE A 115 11.32 -19.37 -9.38
CA ILE A 115 12.01 -18.70 -8.28
C ILE A 115 12.06 -19.57 -7.01
N LEU A 116 10.98 -20.30 -6.70
CA LEU A 116 10.80 -20.96 -5.41
C LEU A 116 10.80 -22.47 -5.48
N GLN A 117 10.39 -23.12 -6.57
CA GLN A 117 10.25 -24.57 -6.65
C GLN A 117 11.62 -25.25 -6.70
N ARG A 118 12.18 -25.52 -5.53
CA ARG A 118 13.45 -26.25 -5.33
C ARG A 118 13.53 -26.86 -3.94
N GLY A 119 14.30 -27.94 -3.82
CA GLY A 119 14.47 -28.63 -2.55
C GLY A 119 13.17 -29.20 -2.01
N SER A 120 12.75 -28.75 -0.83
CA SER A 120 11.50 -29.18 -0.18
C SER A 120 10.25 -28.43 -0.67
N PHE A 121 10.38 -27.39 -1.51
CA PHE A 121 9.25 -26.66 -2.05
C PHE A 121 8.67 -27.42 -3.25
N THR A 122 7.47 -27.95 -3.08
CA THR A 122 6.84 -28.88 -4.03
C THR A 122 6.02 -28.16 -5.13
N ALA A 123 5.51 -28.92 -6.09
CA ALA A 123 4.57 -28.42 -7.09
C ALA A 123 3.20 -28.04 -6.48
N GLU A 124 2.81 -28.71 -5.37
CA GLU A 124 1.61 -28.37 -4.63
C GLU A 124 1.76 -27.02 -3.94
N ASP A 125 2.92 -26.77 -3.30
CA ASP A 125 3.24 -25.45 -2.72
C ASP A 125 3.24 -24.36 -3.80
N THR A 126 3.76 -24.65 -5.00
CA THR A 126 3.73 -23.71 -6.15
C THR A 126 2.32 -23.29 -6.47
N THR A 127 1.38 -24.25 -6.56
CA THR A 127 -0.03 -23.96 -6.87
C THR A 127 -0.69 -23.06 -5.83
N VAL A 128 -0.44 -23.32 -4.54
CA VAL A 128 -1.00 -22.50 -3.45
C VAL A 128 -0.39 -21.10 -3.43
N VAL A 129 0.94 -21.02 -3.49
CA VAL A 129 1.68 -19.76 -3.39
C VAL A 129 1.45 -18.87 -4.62
N SER A 130 1.42 -19.44 -5.83
CA SER A 130 1.14 -18.68 -7.04
C SER A 130 -0.26 -18.10 -7.05
N ALA A 131 -1.24 -18.87 -6.57
CA ALA A 131 -2.60 -18.35 -6.44
C ALA A 131 -2.69 -17.17 -5.45
N VAL A 132 -1.99 -17.24 -4.30
CA VAL A 132 -1.90 -16.12 -3.35
C VAL A 132 -1.20 -14.91 -3.97
N GLN A 133 -0.06 -15.14 -4.65
CA GLN A 133 0.69 -14.09 -5.34
C GLN A 133 -0.15 -13.36 -6.40
N ALA A 134 -0.91 -14.10 -7.20
CA ALA A 134 -1.78 -13.54 -8.23
C ALA A 134 -2.78 -12.52 -7.64
N TYR A 135 -3.38 -12.83 -6.49
CA TYR A 135 -4.30 -11.91 -5.83
C TYR A 135 -3.60 -10.72 -5.14
N PHE A 136 -2.38 -10.89 -4.63
CA PHE A 136 -1.56 -9.78 -4.15
C PHE A 136 -1.14 -8.82 -5.27
N ALA A 137 -1.02 -9.27 -6.51
CA ALA A 137 -0.61 -8.40 -7.61
C ALA A 137 -1.54 -7.19 -7.80
N PHE A 138 -2.83 -7.33 -7.49
CA PHE A 138 -3.80 -6.24 -7.62
C PHE A 138 -3.52 -5.02 -6.72
N GLN A 139 -2.75 -5.17 -5.63
CA GLN A 139 -2.38 -4.04 -4.77
C GLN A 139 -1.38 -3.07 -5.42
N ILE A 140 -0.58 -3.54 -6.42
CA ILE A 140 0.58 -2.81 -6.97
C ILE A 140 0.25 -1.38 -7.37
N PRO A 141 -0.72 -1.09 -8.26
CA PRO A 141 -0.98 0.28 -8.69
C PRO A 141 -1.45 1.19 -7.55
N PHE A 142 -2.28 0.66 -6.65
CA PHE A 142 -2.85 1.43 -5.53
C PHE A 142 -1.81 1.71 -4.45
N TYR A 143 -0.97 0.74 -4.13
CA TYR A 143 0.11 0.90 -3.17
C TYR A 143 1.12 1.96 -3.65
N ILE A 144 1.62 1.82 -4.87
CA ILE A 144 2.62 2.75 -5.43
C ILE A 144 2.01 4.15 -5.60
N GLY A 145 0.79 4.26 -6.12
CA GLY A 145 0.06 5.52 -6.21
C GLY A 145 -0.18 6.16 -4.85
N GLY A 146 -0.53 5.34 -3.85
CA GLY A 146 -0.71 5.77 -2.47
C GLY A 146 0.52 6.42 -1.88
N ILE A 147 1.73 5.88 -2.15
CA ILE A 147 2.98 6.47 -1.66
C ILE A 147 3.19 7.89 -2.18
N VAL A 148 2.92 8.17 -3.45
CA VAL A 148 3.03 9.53 -4.00
C VAL A 148 2.10 10.49 -3.25
N VAL A 149 0.85 10.07 -2.99
CA VAL A 149 -0.12 10.88 -2.26
C VAL A 149 0.27 11.06 -0.78
N VAL A 150 0.82 10.02 -0.14
CA VAL A 150 1.39 10.11 1.22
C VAL A 150 2.50 11.17 1.27
N ARG A 151 3.40 11.21 0.28
CA ARG A 151 4.46 12.22 0.23
C ARG A 151 3.90 13.64 0.09
N LEU A 152 2.86 13.82 -0.71
CA LEU A 152 2.17 15.10 -0.84
C LEU A 152 1.50 15.52 0.48
N ILE A 153 0.74 14.62 1.13
CA ILE A 153 0.10 14.90 2.43
C ILE A 153 1.15 15.26 3.50
N SER A 154 2.31 14.58 3.47
CA SER A 154 3.42 14.90 4.38
C SER A 154 4.03 16.29 4.08
N ALA A 155 4.18 16.66 2.80
CA ALA A 155 4.62 18.00 2.41
C ALA A 155 3.63 19.09 2.86
N LEU A 156 2.33 18.79 2.83
CA LEU A 156 1.24 19.63 3.35
C LEU A 156 1.15 19.65 4.90
N ARG A 157 2.03 18.95 5.60
CA ARG A 157 2.05 18.81 7.07
C ARG A 157 0.73 18.26 7.66
N ALA A 158 -0.02 17.48 6.90
CA ALA A 158 -1.33 16.93 7.28
C ALA A 158 -1.23 15.45 7.72
N ASN A 159 -0.17 15.06 8.44
CA ASN A 159 0.13 13.67 8.82
C ASN A 159 -0.98 13.00 9.69
N HIS A 160 -1.84 13.78 10.34
CA HIS A 160 -3.00 13.25 11.04
C HIS A 160 -3.96 12.50 10.12
N ILE A 161 -4.03 12.87 8.82
CA ILE A 161 -4.84 12.15 7.82
C ILE A 161 -4.29 10.75 7.59
N LEU A 162 -2.94 10.61 7.58
CA LEU A 162 -2.28 9.30 7.41
C LEU A 162 -2.62 8.38 8.59
N MET A 163 -2.64 8.91 9.81
CA MET A 163 -3.03 8.15 11.01
C MET A 163 -4.48 7.65 10.92
N TRP A 164 -5.42 8.52 10.56
CA TRP A 164 -6.82 8.14 10.40
C TRP A 164 -7.01 7.15 9.25
N GLY A 165 -6.29 7.33 8.13
CA GLY A 165 -6.26 6.38 7.03
C GLY A 165 -5.79 5.00 7.48
N ALA A 166 -4.73 4.92 8.29
CA ALA A 166 -4.23 3.66 8.84
C ALA A 166 -5.24 2.99 9.78
N ALA A 167 -5.96 3.76 10.61
CA ALA A 167 -7.00 3.22 11.48
C ALA A 167 -8.18 2.64 10.66
N ILE A 168 -8.63 3.35 9.64
CA ILE A 168 -9.67 2.87 8.72
C ILE A 168 -9.19 1.60 8.00
N ASN A 169 -7.94 1.59 7.51
CA ASN A 169 -7.36 0.43 6.83
C ASN A 169 -7.38 -0.82 7.72
N LEU A 170 -7.07 -0.71 9.01
CA LEU A 170 -7.11 -1.84 9.93
C LEU A 170 -8.54 -2.41 10.07
N VAL A 171 -9.55 -1.55 10.24
CA VAL A 171 -10.95 -1.98 10.35
C VAL A 171 -11.42 -2.63 9.05
N VAL A 172 -11.13 -2.01 7.92
CA VAL A 172 -11.48 -2.52 6.58
C VAL A 172 -10.77 -3.84 6.30
N ASN A 173 -9.49 -3.98 6.68
CA ASN A 173 -8.72 -5.21 6.54
C ASN A 173 -9.38 -6.37 7.29
N ILE A 174 -9.75 -6.18 8.56
CA ILE A 174 -10.44 -7.21 9.35
C ILE A 174 -11.77 -7.61 8.67
N GLY A 175 -12.56 -6.63 8.25
CA GLY A 175 -13.85 -6.89 7.61
C GLY A 175 -13.72 -7.65 6.29
N PHE A 176 -12.81 -7.24 5.42
CA PHE A 176 -12.58 -7.93 4.15
C PHE A 176 -11.91 -9.28 4.32
N ASN A 177 -11.01 -9.45 5.31
CA ASN A 177 -10.46 -10.76 5.60
C ASN A 177 -11.56 -11.74 5.98
N ILE A 178 -12.46 -11.38 6.90
CA ILE A 178 -13.60 -12.24 7.29
C ILE A 178 -14.45 -12.59 6.07
N LEU A 179 -14.77 -11.59 5.24
CA LEU A 179 -15.60 -11.78 4.05
C LEU A 179 -14.91 -12.68 3.01
N PHE A 180 -13.69 -12.35 2.63
CA PHE A 180 -13.03 -13.04 1.52
C PHE A 180 -12.44 -14.40 1.91
N ILE A 181 -12.05 -14.62 3.17
CA ILE A 181 -11.64 -15.94 3.64
C ILE A 181 -12.79 -16.94 3.50
N HIS A 182 -14.02 -16.51 3.78
CA HIS A 182 -15.20 -17.37 3.66
C HIS A 182 -15.40 -17.93 2.24
N TYR A 183 -15.14 -17.12 1.20
CA TYR A 183 -15.34 -17.51 -0.19
C TYR A 183 -14.09 -18.04 -0.90
N LEU A 184 -12.90 -17.55 -0.53
CA LEU A 184 -11.66 -17.76 -1.27
C LEU A 184 -10.56 -18.44 -0.43
N GLY A 185 -10.80 -18.69 0.86
CA GLY A 185 -9.78 -19.22 1.76
C GLY A 185 -8.55 -18.29 1.85
N LEU A 186 -7.36 -18.87 1.78
CA LEU A 186 -6.10 -18.14 1.91
C LEU A 186 -5.94 -17.01 0.87
N LYS A 187 -6.39 -17.23 -0.36
CA LYS A 187 -6.37 -16.20 -1.43
C LYS A 187 -7.21 -14.97 -1.07
N GLY A 188 -8.22 -15.16 -0.22
CA GLY A 188 -9.07 -14.09 0.27
C GLY A 188 -8.30 -13.04 1.09
N ILE A 189 -7.29 -13.44 1.86
CA ILE A 189 -6.44 -12.50 2.60
C ILE A 189 -5.64 -11.61 1.63
N ALA A 190 -5.06 -12.20 0.59
CA ALA A 190 -4.33 -11.44 -0.44
C ALA A 190 -5.23 -10.47 -1.21
N LEU A 191 -6.47 -10.88 -1.51
CA LEU A 191 -7.46 -10.02 -2.12
C LEU A 191 -7.89 -8.89 -1.18
N SER A 192 -8.13 -9.19 0.10
CA SER A 192 -8.44 -8.21 1.14
C SER A 192 -7.39 -7.10 1.19
N THR A 193 -6.12 -7.49 1.27
CA THR A 193 -5.00 -6.54 1.28
C THR A 193 -5.03 -5.64 0.04
N SER A 194 -5.33 -6.18 -1.14
CA SER A 194 -5.45 -5.39 -2.39
C SER A 194 -6.61 -4.38 -2.32
N PHE A 195 -7.75 -4.76 -1.76
CA PHE A 195 -8.88 -3.85 -1.54
C PHE A 195 -8.60 -2.79 -0.47
N VAL A 196 -7.88 -3.15 0.59
CA VAL A 196 -7.44 -2.17 1.61
C VAL A 196 -6.59 -1.09 0.97
N TYR A 197 -5.63 -1.44 0.10
CA TYR A 197 -4.82 -0.43 -0.61
C TYR A 197 -5.62 0.40 -1.61
N LEU A 198 -6.61 -0.18 -2.27
CA LEU A 198 -7.55 0.59 -3.11
C LEU A 198 -8.29 1.65 -2.28
N ILE A 199 -8.91 1.25 -1.16
CA ILE A 199 -9.67 2.17 -0.29
C ILE A 199 -8.73 3.22 0.32
N SER A 200 -7.55 2.81 0.78
CA SER A 200 -6.53 3.71 1.29
C SER A 200 -6.15 4.76 0.24
N PHE A 201 -5.88 4.35 -0.98
CA PHE A 201 -5.55 5.25 -2.09
C PHE A 201 -6.66 6.26 -2.35
N LEU A 202 -7.90 5.80 -2.45
CA LEU A 202 -9.06 6.68 -2.68
C LEU A 202 -9.25 7.69 -1.53
N PHE A 203 -9.11 7.23 -0.28
CA PHE A 203 -9.15 8.08 0.90
C PHE A 203 -8.07 9.17 0.86
N LEU A 204 -6.83 8.79 0.60
CA LEU A 204 -5.70 9.72 0.55
C LEU A 204 -5.85 10.74 -0.58
N VAL A 205 -6.26 10.32 -1.78
CA VAL A 205 -6.50 11.21 -2.92
C VAL A 205 -7.64 12.20 -2.61
N TYR A 206 -8.71 11.73 -1.98
CA TYR A 206 -9.83 12.60 -1.59
C TYR A 206 -9.37 13.73 -0.66
N PHE A 207 -8.65 13.39 0.41
CA PHE A 207 -8.18 14.38 1.38
C PHE A 207 -7.08 15.29 0.81
N ALA A 208 -6.15 14.76 0.02
CA ALA A 208 -5.14 15.58 -0.66
C ALA A 208 -5.79 16.62 -1.58
N ASN A 209 -6.75 16.21 -2.41
CA ASN A 209 -7.48 17.13 -3.27
C ASN A 209 -8.27 18.17 -2.49
N ARG A 210 -8.90 17.77 -1.37
CA ARG A 210 -9.64 18.69 -0.51
C ARG A 210 -8.75 19.78 0.07
N ILE A 211 -7.56 19.42 0.54
CA ILE A 211 -6.60 20.40 1.08
C ILE A 211 -6.15 21.35 -0.04
N ILE A 212 -5.74 20.83 -1.20
CA ILE A 212 -5.28 21.66 -2.31
C ILE A 212 -6.36 22.70 -2.71
N ILE A 213 -7.65 22.27 -2.76
CA ILE A 213 -8.75 23.17 -3.10
C ILE A 213 -8.96 24.25 -2.03
N GLN A 214 -8.78 23.91 -0.75
CA GLN A 214 -8.90 24.88 0.35
C GLN A 214 -7.79 25.91 0.30
N GLU A 215 -6.55 25.49 0.11
CA GLU A 215 -5.39 26.37 0.01
C GLU A 215 -5.42 27.26 -1.26
N GLU A 216 -5.96 26.76 -2.38
CA GLU A 216 -6.10 27.51 -3.63
C GLU A 216 -7.15 28.66 -3.51
N ARG A 217 -8.03 28.60 -2.53
CA ARG A 217 -9.08 29.59 -2.29
C ARG A 217 -8.72 30.68 -1.28
N MET A 218 -7.65 30.47 -0.49
CA MET A 218 -7.13 31.43 0.49
C MET A 218 -6.12 32.39 -0.13
#